data_ceae33f7fae6079f1690d5dc21fdcca1
#
_entry.id   ceae33f7fae6079f1690d5dc21fdcca1
#
_cell.length_a   1.000
_cell.length_b   1.000
_cell.length_c   1.000
_cell.angle_alpha   90.00
_cell.angle_beta   90.00
_cell.angle_gamma   90.00
#
_symmetry.space_group_name_H-M   'P 1'
#
loop_
_entity.id
_entity.type
_entity.pdbx_description
1 polymer ?
#
loop_
_entity_poly.entity_id
_entity_poly.type
_entity_poly.pdbx_seq_one_letter_code
_entity_poly.pdbx_strand_id
1 'polypeptide(L)'
;MKRLAIVASLLCFSYASDFADEALEKIVRQYRQNGLQQVENSIQTLLEEKRYWLLALQNQDVSYGYYESYRYLFVSNKSIPNLTLYQINDGKLTQLGVTNALVGSGKGNKKVSGDLTTPIGVYDLLNKLKKLDQYYGPMAFVTSYPNVYDKSLKKTGYGIWIHGMPLNGNRDELNTKGCIAIENDEITKFDKQIKYNDTLLITYENTFIPATKDEIASILSELFQWKEAWQKGDFEKYISFYNIDFKKSNGMKYDRYKSYKERIFSKKEVKQINLSKINIAPYPNEEGKKLFRVTFNQDYAAFNGEKLTYRSNGKKELYIILDSQNHFTILLEE
;
A
#
# COMPACT_ATOMS: atom_id res chain seq x y z
N MET A 1 9.71 36.46 13.70
CA MET A 1 9.30 35.23 12.98
C MET A 1 9.36 33.95 13.84
N LYS A 2 10.42 33.69 14.65
CA LYS A 2 10.48 32.46 15.49
C LYS A 2 9.38 32.33 16.58
N ARG A 3 8.88 33.44 17.15
CA ARG A 3 7.82 33.40 18.18
C ARG A 3 6.42 33.07 17.60
N LEU A 4 6.13 33.44 16.35
CA LEU A 4 4.85 33.10 15.70
C LEU A 4 4.74 31.62 15.37
N ALA A 5 5.85 30.99 14.98
CA ALA A 5 5.88 29.55 14.67
C ALA A 5 5.66 28.66 15.91
N ILE A 6 6.17 29.10 17.09
CA ILE A 6 5.97 28.38 18.36
C ILE A 6 4.52 28.48 18.84
N VAL A 7 3.89 29.64 18.69
CA VAL A 7 2.48 29.82 19.05
C VAL A 7 1.55 29.04 18.13
N ALA A 8 1.83 28.99 16.83
CA ALA A 8 1.05 28.18 15.88
C ALA A 8 1.17 26.67 16.16
N SER A 9 2.37 26.17 16.53
CA SER A 9 2.55 24.77 16.89
C SER A 9 1.85 24.39 18.21
N LEU A 10 1.88 25.25 19.22
CA LEU A 10 1.18 25.05 20.49
C LEU A 10 -0.35 25.07 20.32
N LEU A 11 -0.88 25.94 19.47
CA LEU A 11 -2.30 25.97 19.14
C LEU A 11 -2.75 24.71 18.39
N CYS A 12 -1.95 24.20 17.45
CA CYS A 12 -2.27 22.94 16.76
C CYS A 12 -2.29 21.73 17.71
N PHE A 13 -1.41 21.69 18.71
CA PHE A 13 -1.39 20.61 19.72
C PHE A 13 -2.62 20.66 20.65
N SER A 14 -3.06 21.86 21.08
CA SER A 14 -4.27 21.98 21.90
C SER A 14 -5.54 21.58 21.15
N TYR A 15 -5.70 22.00 19.91
CA TYR A 15 -6.84 21.61 19.07
C TYR A 15 -6.90 20.12 18.75
N ALA A 16 -5.76 19.45 18.67
CA ALA A 16 -5.70 18.00 18.41
C ALA A 16 -6.07 17.18 19.65
N SER A 17 -5.62 17.59 20.84
CA SER A 17 -6.02 16.97 22.11
C SER A 17 -7.51 17.15 22.37
N ASP A 18 -8.05 18.35 22.18
CA ASP A 18 -9.46 18.67 22.40
C ASP A 18 -10.37 17.79 21.52
N PHE A 19 -10.02 17.56 20.25
CA PHE A 19 -10.81 16.70 19.36
C PHE A 19 -10.79 15.23 19.82
N ALA A 20 -9.64 14.71 20.24
CA ALA A 20 -9.53 13.33 20.70
C ALA A 20 -10.29 13.12 22.01
N ASP A 21 -10.19 14.05 22.93
CA ASP A 21 -10.87 14.02 24.23
C ASP A 21 -12.39 14.13 24.06
N GLU A 22 -12.86 15.03 23.19
CA GLU A 22 -14.28 15.19 22.87
C GLU A 22 -14.86 13.93 22.21
N ALA A 23 -14.13 13.34 21.25
CA ALA A 23 -14.54 12.09 20.59
C ALA A 23 -14.61 10.93 21.58
N LEU A 24 -13.62 10.79 22.47
CA LEU A 24 -13.60 9.75 23.50
C LEU A 24 -14.75 9.94 24.50
N GLU A 25 -14.97 11.15 25.01
CA GLU A 25 -16.07 11.46 25.92
C GLU A 25 -17.43 11.11 25.29
N LYS A 26 -17.64 11.50 24.03
CA LYS A 26 -18.85 11.19 23.26
C LYS A 26 -19.07 9.68 23.14
N ILE A 27 -18.04 8.91 22.77
CA ILE A 27 -18.10 7.45 22.63
C ILE A 27 -18.44 6.79 23.97
N VAL A 28 -17.77 7.17 25.06
CA VAL A 28 -18.03 6.63 26.42
C VAL A 28 -19.44 6.97 26.89
N ARG A 29 -19.92 8.20 26.67
CA ARG A 29 -21.28 8.62 26.99
C ARG A 29 -22.32 7.82 26.22
N GLN A 30 -22.11 7.63 24.92
CA GLN A 30 -23.01 6.86 24.06
C GLN A 30 -23.08 5.38 24.47
N TYR A 31 -21.91 4.77 24.78
CA TYR A 31 -21.89 3.39 25.29
C TYR A 31 -22.72 3.23 26.55
N ARG A 32 -22.52 4.13 27.52
CA ARG A 32 -23.24 4.09 28.79
C ARG A 32 -24.75 4.31 28.66
N GLN A 33 -25.18 5.14 27.70
CA GLN A 33 -26.60 5.49 27.54
C GLN A 33 -27.35 4.53 26.59
N ASN A 34 -26.69 4.06 25.53
CA ASN A 34 -27.37 3.43 24.38
C ASN A 34 -26.75 2.10 23.97
N GLY A 35 -25.68 1.65 24.63
CA GLY A 35 -25.01 0.40 24.31
C GLY A 35 -24.12 0.46 23.05
N LEU A 36 -23.74 -0.72 22.53
CA LEU A 36 -22.71 -0.85 21.50
C LEU A 36 -23.12 -0.31 20.13
N GLN A 37 -24.39 -0.42 19.74
CA GLN A 37 -24.82 -0.11 18.37
C GLN A 37 -24.61 1.37 17.98
N GLN A 38 -24.87 2.29 18.91
CA GLN A 38 -24.61 3.72 18.67
C GLN A 38 -23.11 4.06 18.68
N VAL A 39 -22.35 3.35 19.48
CA VAL A 39 -20.89 3.47 19.49
C VAL A 39 -20.29 3.05 18.15
N GLU A 40 -20.75 1.95 17.58
CA GLU A 40 -20.32 1.48 16.27
C GLU A 40 -20.53 2.55 15.19
N ASN A 41 -21.70 3.16 15.14
CA ASN A 41 -22.01 4.25 14.19
C ASN A 41 -21.09 5.46 14.38
N SER A 42 -20.79 5.83 15.63
CA SER A 42 -19.92 6.97 15.92
C SER A 42 -18.46 6.70 15.56
N ILE A 43 -17.97 5.50 15.81
CA ILE A 43 -16.64 5.07 15.38
C ILE A 43 -16.57 5.05 13.85
N GLN A 44 -17.61 4.53 13.19
CA GLN A 44 -17.67 4.53 11.73
C GLN A 44 -17.60 5.96 11.17
N THR A 45 -18.34 6.90 11.75
CA THR A 45 -18.28 8.32 11.35
C THR A 45 -16.88 8.90 11.52
N LEU A 46 -16.18 8.60 12.64
CA LEU A 46 -14.80 9.05 12.85
C LEU A 46 -13.84 8.49 11.79
N LEU A 47 -13.99 7.22 11.42
CA LEU A 47 -13.16 6.60 10.39
C LEU A 47 -13.35 7.23 8.99
N GLU A 48 -14.51 7.84 8.73
CA GLU A 48 -14.79 8.57 7.49
C GLU A 48 -14.24 10.02 7.51
N GLU A 49 -13.81 10.52 8.68
CA GLU A 49 -13.30 11.88 8.83
C GLU A 49 -11.78 11.95 8.64
N LYS A 50 -11.31 12.71 7.65
CA LYS A 50 -9.89 12.97 7.41
C LYS A 50 -9.18 13.52 8.66
N ARG A 51 -9.88 14.36 9.46
CA ARG A 51 -9.32 14.95 10.68
C ARG A 51 -8.89 13.89 11.69
N TYR A 52 -9.66 12.82 11.87
CA TYR A 52 -9.30 11.69 12.72
C TYR A 52 -7.96 11.07 12.28
N TRP A 53 -7.80 10.83 10.98
CA TRP A 53 -6.58 10.22 10.46
C TRP A 53 -5.38 11.14 10.53
N LEU A 54 -5.54 12.45 10.34
CA LEU A 54 -4.46 13.42 10.55
C LEU A 54 -3.95 13.38 11.99
N LEU A 55 -4.85 13.24 12.97
CA LEU A 55 -4.49 13.06 14.38
C LEU A 55 -3.79 11.72 14.61
N ALA A 56 -4.34 10.62 14.10
CA ALA A 56 -3.75 9.28 14.23
C ALA A 56 -2.34 9.18 13.61
N LEU A 57 -2.08 9.94 12.54
CA LEU A 57 -0.81 9.96 11.84
C LEU A 57 0.19 11.01 12.37
N GLN A 58 -0.17 11.83 13.37
CA GLN A 58 0.63 13.00 13.78
C GLN A 58 2.10 12.65 14.10
N ASN A 59 2.35 11.48 14.72
CA ASN A 59 3.67 11.02 15.15
C ASN A 59 4.25 9.92 14.22
N GLN A 60 3.61 9.64 13.08
CA GLN A 60 4.06 8.62 12.13
C GLN A 60 4.88 9.24 11.01
N ASP A 61 5.85 8.50 10.50
CA ASP A 61 6.55 8.78 9.25
C ASP A 61 5.86 8.01 8.12
N VAL A 62 5.16 8.73 7.28
CA VAL A 62 4.42 8.17 6.14
C VAL A 62 5.11 8.40 4.79
N SER A 63 6.35 8.85 4.80
CA SER A 63 7.10 9.17 3.56
C SER A 63 7.12 8.02 2.56
N TYR A 64 7.22 6.78 3.04
CA TYR A 64 7.11 5.57 2.23
C TYR A 64 5.74 4.89 2.31
N GLY A 65 4.75 5.50 2.98
CA GLY A 65 3.40 4.97 3.09
C GLY A 65 2.93 4.68 4.52
N TYR A 66 1.77 4.03 4.64
CA TYR A 66 1.15 3.60 5.89
C TYR A 66 1.00 2.08 5.91
N TYR A 67 1.42 1.43 7.00
CA TYR A 67 1.49 -0.03 7.05
C TYR A 67 1.00 -0.59 8.38
N GLU A 68 -0.06 -1.41 8.33
CA GLU A 68 -0.53 -2.18 9.49
C GLU A 68 0.09 -3.59 9.56
N SER A 69 0.49 -4.17 8.42
CA SER A 69 0.94 -5.56 8.37
C SER A 69 2.37 -5.77 7.89
N TYR A 70 2.94 -4.87 7.10
CA TYR A 70 4.37 -4.95 6.77
C TYR A 70 5.21 -4.42 7.94
N ARG A 71 6.32 -5.12 8.19
CA ARG A 71 7.28 -4.78 9.26
C ARG A 71 8.62 -4.30 8.72
N TYR A 72 8.89 -4.56 7.45
CA TYR A 72 10.14 -4.21 6.80
C TYR A 72 9.88 -3.64 5.41
N LEU A 73 10.76 -2.74 5.02
CA LEU A 73 10.69 -2.11 3.71
C LEU A 73 12.08 -2.06 3.11
N PHE A 74 12.25 -2.68 1.94
CA PHE A 74 13.37 -2.40 1.05
C PHE A 74 13.03 -1.23 0.13
N VAL A 75 13.98 -0.32 -0.01
CA VAL A 75 13.88 0.81 -0.95
C VAL A 75 15.12 0.77 -1.85
N SER A 76 14.92 0.71 -3.16
CA SER A 76 16.00 0.70 -4.14
C SER A 76 15.89 1.86 -5.12
N ASN A 77 16.96 2.65 -5.22
CA ASN A 77 17.12 3.66 -6.25
C ASN A 77 17.95 3.08 -7.41
N LYS A 78 17.40 3.11 -8.62
CA LYS A 78 18.09 2.59 -9.82
C LYS A 78 19.14 3.55 -10.36
N SER A 79 18.96 4.87 -10.19
CA SER A 79 19.90 5.88 -10.73
C SER A 79 21.17 6.00 -9.92
N ILE A 80 21.09 5.76 -8.62
CA ILE A 80 22.22 5.62 -7.70
C ILE A 80 22.06 4.23 -7.07
N PRO A 81 22.51 3.16 -7.77
CA PRO A 81 22.11 1.80 -7.42
C PRO A 81 22.46 1.43 -5.99
N ASN A 82 21.43 1.36 -5.16
CA ASN A 82 21.52 0.96 -3.77
C ASN A 82 20.27 0.18 -3.33
N LEU A 83 20.38 -0.46 -2.19
CA LEU A 83 19.28 -1.09 -1.48
C LEU A 83 19.34 -0.68 -0.02
N THR A 84 18.30 -0.01 0.47
CA THR A 84 18.15 0.38 1.87
C THR A 84 17.09 -0.48 2.53
N LEU A 85 17.38 -0.99 3.72
CA LEU A 85 16.42 -1.72 4.55
C LEU A 85 15.96 -0.83 5.70
N TYR A 86 14.63 -0.68 5.83
CA TYR A 86 13.97 -0.04 6.96
C TYR A 86 13.16 -1.05 7.77
N GLN A 87 13.11 -0.84 9.07
CA GLN A 87 12.12 -1.45 9.97
C GLN A 87 10.97 -0.46 10.17
N ILE A 88 9.75 -0.98 10.13
CA ILE A 88 8.53 -0.25 10.41
C ILE A 88 8.04 -0.67 11.79
N ASN A 89 8.01 0.27 12.75
CA ASN A 89 7.53 0.02 14.10
C ASN A 89 6.69 1.19 14.57
N ASP A 90 5.41 0.94 14.85
CA ASP A 90 4.43 1.94 15.29
C ASP A 90 4.43 3.23 14.41
N GLY A 91 4.46 3.02 13.09
CA GLY A 91 4.50 4.09 12.10
C GLY A 91 5.81 4.88 12.04
N LYS A 92 6.88 4.42 12.70
CA LYS A 92 8.22 4.99 12.61
C LYS A 92 9.08 4.14 11.68
N LEU A 93 9.89 4.81 10.87
CA LEU A 93 10.87 4.17 9.98
C LEU A 93 12.26 4.25 10.61
N THR A 94 12.87 3.10 10.85
CA THR A 94 14.25 3.00 11.34
C THR A 94 15.09 2.34 10.26
N GLN A 95 16.12 3.03 9.76
CA GLN A 95 17.05 2.46 8.80
C GLN A 95 17.93 1.41 9.50
N LEU A 96 17.86 0.16 9.04
CA LEU A 96 18.68 -0.96 9.54
C LEU A 96 19.99 -1.13 8.78
N GLY A 97 20.00 -0.72 7.50
CA GLY A 97 21.20 -0.82 6.67
C GLY A 97 20.98 -0.22 5.29
N VAL A 98 22.09 0.10 4.64
CA VAL A 98 22.15 0.51 3.23
C VAL A 98 23.37 -0.14 2.60
N THR A 99 23.22 -0.60 1.37
CA THR A 99 24.33 -1.20 0.61
C THR A 99 24.26 -0.77 -0.84
N ASN A 100 25.42 -0.73 -1.51
CA ASN A 100 25.47 -0.60 -2.96
C ASN A 100 24.80 -1.82 -3.60
N ALA A 101 24.20 -1.60 -4.75
CA ALA A 101 23.55 -2.65 -5.51
C ALA A 101 23.95 -2.61 -6.99
N LEU A 102 23.78 -3.72 -7.68
CA LEU A 102 23.75 -3.76 -9.13
C LEU A 102 22.30 -3.93 -9.56
N VAL A 103 21.90 -3.17 -10.56
CA VAL A 103 20.54 -3.22 -11.14
C VAL A 103 20.63 -3.49 -12.64
N GLY A 104 19.51 -3.68 -13.31
CA GLY A 104 19.47 -3.85 -14.76
C GLY A 104 20.05 -2.65 -15.49
N SER A 105 20.67 -2.91 -16.64
CA SER A 105 21.28 -1.87 -17.48
C SER A 105 20.26 -1.00 -18.22
N GLY A 106 19.00 -1.45 -18.33
CA GLY A 106 17.94 -0.71 -18.97
C GLY A 106 17.45 0.48 -18.14
N LYS A 107 17.12 1.59 -18.82
CA LYS A 107 16.56 2.80 -18.22
C LYS A 107 15.04 2.75 -18.18
N GLY A 108 14.43 3.56 -17.31
CA GLY A 108 12.98 3.64 -17.14
C GLY A 108 12.39 2.38 -16.51
N ASN A 109 11.10 2.16 -16.74
CA ASN A 109 10.41 1.02 -16.15
C ASN A 109 10.50 -0.23 -17.06
N LYS A 110 10.60 -1.39 -16.45
CA LYS A 110 10.55 -2.67 -17.15
C LYS A 110 9.22 -2.82 -17.90
N LYS A 111 9.29 -3.21 -19.20
CA LYS A 111 8.13 -3.38 -20.10
C LYS A 111 7.97 -4.81 -20.59
N VAL A 112 9.07 -5.40 -21.08
CA VAL A 112 9.02 -6.72 -21.69
C VAL A 112 10.13 -7.64 -21.18
N SER A 113 9.96 -8.94 -21.37
CA SER A 113 11.01 -9.92 -21.09
C SER A 113 12.26 -9.60 -21.91
N GLY A 114 13.44 -9.65 -21.28
CA GLY A 114 14.73 -9.43 -21.97
C GLY A 114 15.14 -7.96 -22.15
N ASP A 115 14.35 -6.98 -21.69
CA ASP A 115 14.69 -5.54 -21.79
C ASP A 115 15.79 -5.07 -20.81
N LEU A 116 16.35 -5.98 -20.04
CA LEU A 116 17.43 -5.77 -19.09
C LEU A 116 17.13 -4.71 -18.01
N THR A 117 15.86 -4.39 -17.80
CA THR A 117 15.44 -3.29 -16.92
C THR A 117 14.95 -3.82 -15.58
N THR A 118 15.40 -3.21 -14.48
CA THR A 118 14.79 -3.39 -13.15
C THR A 118 13.45 -2.65 -13.11
N PRO A 119 12.34 -3.29 -12.70
CA PRO A 119 11.04 -2.64 -12.68
C PRO A 119 10.97 -1.51 -11.65
N ILE A 120 10.17 -0.50 -11.94
CA ILE A 120 9.78 0.59 -11.05
C ILE A 120 8.40 0.26 -10.49
N GLY A 121 8.23 0.32 -9.17
CA GLY A 121 6.95 0.00 -8.53
C GLY A 121 7.08 -0.49 -7.09
N VAL A 122 6.03 -1.17 -6.63
CA VAL A 122 5.91 -1.72 -5.27
C VAL A 122 5.64 -3.22 -5.37
N TYR A 123 6.48 -4.02 -4.71
CA TYR A 123 6.50 -5.48 -4.85
C TYR A 123 6.54 -6.18 -3.49
N ASP A 124 5.73 -7.21 -3.33
CA ASP A 124 5.85 -8.14 -2.19
C ASP A 124 7.08 -9.03 -2.39
N LEU A 125 7.67 -9.51 -1.31
CA LEU A 125 8.60 -10.63 -1.36
C LEU A 125 7.81 -11.93 -1.18
N LEU A 126 7.77 -12.76 -2.21
CA LEU A 126 6.93 -13.96 -2.26
C LEU A 126 7.58 -15.19 -1.66
N ASN A 127 8.91 -15.31 -1.81
CA ASN A 127 9.64 -16.49 -1.41
C ASN A 127 11.12 -16.17 -1.16
N LYS A 128 11.77 -17.03 -0.41
CA LYS A 128 13.22 -17.05 -0.21
C LYS A 128 13.81 -18.34 -0.76
N LEU A 129 14.75 -18.21 -1.70
CA LEU A 129 15.46 -19.31 -2.33
C LEU A 129 16.86 -19.46 -1.72
N LYS A 130 17.25 -20.67 -1.33
CA LYS A 130 18.58 -20.98 -0.75
C LYS A 130 19.41 -21.93 -1.60
N LYS A 131 18.78 -22.74 -2.46
CA LYS A 131 19.47 -23.68 -3.38
C LYS A 131 19.37 -23.09 -4.76
N LEU A 132 20.36 -22.28 -5.13
CA LEU A 132 20.41 -21.54 -6.39
C LEU A 132 21.69 -21.91 -7.14
N ASP A 133 21.73 -21.58 -8.44
CA ASP A 133 22.99 -21.49 -9.16
C ASP A 133 23.92 -20.52 -8.41
N GLN A 134 25.20 -20.89 -8.32
CA GLN A 134 26.22 -20.11 -7.63
C GLN A 134 26.31 -18.64 -8.10
N TYR A 135 25.86 -18.35 -9.32
CA TYR A 135 25.80 -17.01 -9.88
C TYR A 135 24.95 -16.04 -9.07
N TYR A 136 23.92 -16.54 -8.38
CA TYR A 136 23.02 -15.72 -7.57
C TYR A 136 23.41 -15.61 -6.09
N GLY A 137 24.61 -16.09 -5.73
CA GLY A 137 25.09 -16.03 -4.35
C GLY A 137 24.41 -17.02 -3.41
N PRO A 138 24.43 -16.76 -2.08
CA PRO A 138 23.97 -17.72 -1.08
C PRO A 138 22.44 -17.86 -1.04
N MET A 139 21.71 -16.87 -1.52
CA MET A 139 20.25 -16.82 -1.49
C MET A 139 19.65 -15.74 -2.40
N ALA A 140 18.32 -15.82 -2.60
CA ALA A 140 17.56 -14.78 -3.25
C ALA A 140 16.18 -14.59 -2.62
N PHE A 141 15.67 -13.36 -2.62
CA PHE A 141 14.27 -13.04 -2.35
C PHE A 141 13.54 -12.81 -3.69
N VAL A 142 12.50 -13.59 -3.91
CA VAL A 142 11.67 -13.51 -5.12
C VAL A 142 10.65 -12.39 -4.95
N THR A 143 10.60 -11.45 -5.90
CA THR A 143 9.62 -10.36 -5.90
C THR A 143 8.32 -10.75 -6.62
N SER A 144 7.23 -10.03 -6.36
CA SER A 144 5.94 -10.23 -7.03
C SER A 144 5.87 -9.62 -8.45
N TYR A 145 7.01 -9.25 -9.05
CA TYR A 145 7.00 -8.76 -10.44
C TYR A 145 6.68 -9.89 -11.45
N PRO A 146 5.78 -9.69 -12.44
CA PRO A 146 4.88 -8.56 -12.59
C PRO A 146 3.70 -8.64 -11.61
N ASN A 147 3.45 -7.55 -10.86
CA ASN A 147 2.30 -7.44 -9.98
C ASN A 147 0.99 -7.22 -10.78
N VAL A 148 -0.14 -7.02 -10.09
CA VAL A 148 -1.44 -6.85 -10.75
C VAL A 148 -1.46 -5.59 -11.64
N TYR A 149 -0.84 -4.50 -11.20
CA TYR A 149 -0.76 -3.27 -11.99
C TYR A 149 0.12 -3.43 -13.23
N ASP A 150 1.29 -4.06 -13.10
CA ASP A 150 2.16 -4.36 -14.24
C ASP A 150 1.44 -5.21 -15.30
N LYS A 151 0.70 -6.25 -14.86
CA LYS A 151 -0.10 -7.10 -15.75
C LYS A 151 -1.21 -6.31 -16.45
N SER A 152 -1.86 -5.35 -15.76
CA SER A 152 -2.88 -4.49 -16.36
C SER A 152 -2.32 -3.59 -17.47
N LEU A 153 -1.03 -3.26 -17.37
CA LEU A 153 -0.25 -2.52 -18.37
C LEU A 153 0.39 -3.45 -19.42
N LYS A 154 0.06 -4.75 -19.41
CA LYS A 154 0.60 -5.78 -20.33
C LYS A 154 2.13 -5.94 -20.26
N LYS A 155 2.74 -5.61 -19.13
CA LYS A 155 4.15 -5.87 -18.92
C LYS A 155 4.42 -7.36 -18.83
N THR A 156 5.56 -7.79 -19.35
CA THR A 156 5.96 -9.20 -19.39
C THR A 156 7.33 -9.43 -18.74
N GLY A 157 7.73 -10.69 -18.64
CA GLY A 157 8.91 -11.13 -17.92
C GLY A 157 8.57 -11.62 -16.52
N TYR A 158 9.56 -12.23 -15.87
CA TYR A 158 9.46 -12.82 -14.53
C TYR A 158 10.86 -12.96 -13.93
N GLY A 159 10.97 -13.46 -12.70
CA GLY A 159 12.26 -13.77 -12.11
C GLY A 159 13.07 -12.53 -11.72
N ILE A 160 12.41 -11.48 -11.26
CA ILE A 160 13.07 -10.32 -10.64
C ILE A 160 13.29 -10.64 -9.17
N TRP A 161 14.56 -10.72 -8.78
CA TRP A 161 14.98 -11.11 -7.43
C TRP A 161 15.87 -10.04 -6.80
N ILE A 162 15.93 -10.04 -5.47
CA ILE A 162 17.06 -9.48 -4.72
C ILE A 162 17.96 -10.65 -4.38
N HIS A 163 19.23 -10.66 -4.84
CA HIS A 163 20.14 -11.80 -4.68
C HIS A 163 21.58 -11.38 -4.37
N GLY A 164 22.41 -12.33 -4.02
CA GLY A 164 23.85 -12.10 -3.76
C GLY A 164 24.70 -12.03 -5.03
N MET A 165 26.01 -11.90 -4.85
CA MET A 165 27.04 -11.96 -5.89
C MET A 165 27.48 -13.42 -6.12
N PRO A 166 28.08 -13.76 -7.28
CA PRO A 166 28.58 -15.10 -7.53
C PRO A 166 29.50 -15.63 -6.42
N LEU A 167 29.33 -16.90 -6.03
CA LEU A 167 30.14 -17.53 -4.98
C LEU A 167 31.55 -17.87 -5.45
N ASN A 168 31.72 -18.12 -6.75
CA ASN A 168 33.01 -18.48 -7.37
C ASN A 168 33.39 -17.41 -8.40
N GLY A 169 34.44 -16.64 -8.06
CA GLY A 169 34.98 -15.62 -8.97
C GLY A 169 34.28 -14.27 -8.90
N ASN A 170 34.76 -13.35 -9.68
CA ASN A 170 34.23 -12.01 -9.81
C ASN A 170 33.09 -11.99 -10.84
N ARG A 171 32.18 -11.06 -10.66
CA ARG A 171 31.21 -10.71 -11.67
C ARG A 171 31.87 -9.75 -12.68
N ASP A 172 32.01 -10.17 -13.93
CA ASP A 172 32.57 -9.31 -14.98
C ASP A 172 31.59 -8.22 -15.41
N GLU A 173 30.28 -8.46 -15.20
CA GLU A 173 29.21 -7.56 -15.60
C GLU A 173 28.89 -6.54 -14.50
N LEU A 174 28.95 -5.25 -14.82
CA LEU A 174 28.60 -4.13 -13.92
C LEU A 174 27.09 -3.96 -13.69
N ASN A 175 26.25 -4.74 -14.38
CA ASN A 175 24.80 -4.65 -14.33
C ASN A 175 24.16 -6.04 -14.27
N THR A 176 22.89 -6.08 -13.86
CA THR A 176 22.08 -7.29 -13.91
C THR A 176 21.18 -7.31 -15.18
N LYS A 177 20.44 -8.37 -15.35
CA LYS A 177 19.38 -8.47 -16.39
C LYS A 177 17.99 -8.01 -15.85
N GLY A 178 17.97 -7.25 -14.74
CA GLY A 178 16.76 -6.71 -14.13
C GLY A 178 16.60 -7.02 -12.63
N CYS A 179 17.38 -7.93 -12.06
CA CYS A 179 17.43 -8.19 -10.63
C CYS A 179 18.14 -7.05 -9.87
N ILE A 180 18.06 -7.11 -8.55
CA ILE A 180 18.86 -6.27 -7.64
C ILE A 180 19.89 -7.20 -6.98
N ALA A 181 21.17 -7.05 -7.32
CA ALA A 181 22.25 -7.83 -6.74
C ALA A 181 23.03 -7.00 -5.71
N ILE A 182 23.30 -7.59 -4.55
CA ILE A 182 24.04 -6.97 -3.44
C ILE A 182 25.12 -7.92 -2.93
N GLU A 183 26.05 -7.42 -2.14
CA GLU A 183 27.12 -8.22 -1.54
C GLU A 183 26.56 -9.39 -0.69
N ASN A 184 27.27 -10.53 -0.71
CA ASN A 184 26.84 -11.75 -0.06
C ASN A 184 26.67 -11.62 1.47
N ASP A 185 27.54 -10.85 2.09
CA ASP A 185 27.47 -10.57 3.53
C ASP A 185 26.26 -9.70 3.86
N GLU A 186 25.94 -8.72 3.01
CA GLU A 186 24.80 -7.83 3.21
C GLU A 186 23.46 -8.56 3.01
N ILE A 187 23.32 -9.40 1.98
CA ILE A 187 22.07 -10.17 1.84
C ILE A 187 21.88 -11.16 3.00
N THR A 188 22.97 -11.74 3.48
CA THR A 188 22.96 -12.65 4.64
C THR A 188 22.59 -11.92 5.93
N LYS A 189 23.08 -10.71 6.10
CA LYS A 189 22.75 -9.83 7.24
C LYS A 189 21.28 -9.41 7.17
N PHE A 190 20.78 -8.98 6.04
CA PHE A 190 19.38 -8.62 5.86
C PHE A 190 18.46 -9.81 6.09
N ASP A 191 18.81 -11.00 5.61
CA ASP A 191 18.03 -12.23 5.84
C ASP A 191 17.83 -12.55 7.34
N LYS A 192 18.80 -12.24 8.19
CA LYS A 192 18.71 -12.44 9.63
C LYS A 192 17.78 -11.43 10.32
N GLN A 193 17.57 -10.27 9.70
CA GLN A 193 16.79 -9.16 10.27
C GLN A 193 15.32 -9.21 9.87
N ILE A 194 14.99 -9.75 8.69
CA ILE A 194 13.63 -9.66 8.11
C ILE A 194 12.89 -11.00 8.12
N LYS A 195 11.57 -10.90 8.00
CA LYS A 195 10.72 -11.99 7.50
C LYS A 195 10.26 -11.57 6.11
N TYR A 196 10.58 -12.35 5.07
CA TYR A 196 10.31 -11.95 3.68
C TYR A 196 8.81 -11.68 3.42
N ASN A 197 7.91 -12.45 4.02
CA ASN A 197 6.45 -12.28 3.88
C ASN A 197 5.86 -11.05 4.56
N ASP A 198 6.64 -10.39 5.45
CA ASP A 198 6.28 -9.12 6.11
C ASP A 198 7.10 -7.95 5.53
N THR A 199 7.74 -8.17 4.37
CA THR A 199 8.65 -7.22 3.74
C THR A 199 8.12 -6.77 2.38
N LEU A 200 8.12 -5.46 2.17
CA LEU A 200 7.79 -4.82 0.90
C LEU A 200 9.05 -4.31 0.22
N LEU A 201 9.08 -4.27 -1.10
CA LEU A 201 10.11 -3.62 -1.90
C LEU A 201 9.49 -2.44 -2.67
N ILE A 202 10.08 -1.25 -2.53
CA ILE A 202 9.81 -0.09 -3.39
C ILE A 202 11.04 0.13 -4.27
N THR A 203 10.85 0.19 -5.59
CA THR A 203 11.88 0.53 -6.54
C THR A 203 11.52 1.79 -7.31
N TYR A 204 12.45 2.70 -7.48
CA TYR A 204 12.27 3.94 -8.23
C TYR A 204 13.51 4.33 -9.02
N GLU A 205 13.37 5.27 -9.93
CA GLU A 205 14.46 5.85 -10.71
C GLU A 205 14.43 7.38 -10.53
N ASN A 206 15.59 7.98 -10.47
CA ASN A 206 15.80 9.42 -10.25
C ASN A 206 15.26 9.91 -8.88
N THR A 207 14.01 10.37 -8.83
CA THR A 207 13.43 10.98 -7.63
C THR A 207 12.26 10.14 -7.11
N PHE A 208 12.29 9.82 -5.83
CA PHE A 208 11.13 9.29 -5.12
C PHE A 208 10.26 10.46 -4.65
N ILE A 209 8.96 10.37 -4.87
CA ILE A 209 7.99 11.34 -4.35
C ILE A 209 7.38 10.76 -3.07
N PRO A 210 7.77 11.29 -1.88
CA PRO A 210 7.24 10.81 -0.62
C PRO A 210 5.73 11.09 -0.51
N ALA A 211 5.01 10.19 0.17
CA ALA A 211 3.65 10.48 0.58
C ALA A 211 3.61 11.50 1.73
N THR A 212 2.56 12.29 1.78
CA THR A 212 2.28 13.22 2.87
C THR A 212 1.23 12.65 3.82
N LYS A 213 1.19 13.15 5.07
CA LYS A 213 0.13 12.77 6.02
C LYS A 213 -1.25 13.15 5.51
N ASP A 214 -1.35 14.26 4.77
CA ASP A 214 -2.59 14.72 4.17
C ASP A 214 -3.12 13.74 3.12
N GLU A 215 -2.25 13.23 2.26
CA GLU A 215 -2.59 12.21 1.25
C GLU A 215 -3.02 10.89 1.90
N ILE A 216 -2.24 10.38 2.87
CA ILE A 216 -2.56 9.14 3.57
C ILE A 216 -3.87 9.27 4.36
N ALA A 217 -4.09 10.39 5.04
CA ALA A 217 -5.34 10.66 5.77
C ALA A 217 -6.56 10.72 4.84
N SER A 218 -6.41 11.35 3.66
CA SER A 218 -7.46 11.35 2.63
C SER A 218 -7.77 9.94 2.16
N ILE A 219 -6.74 9.15 1.81
CA ILE A 219 -6.93 7.77 1.33
C ILE A 219 -7.64 6.93 2.40
N LEU A 220 -7.23 7.03 3.67
CA LEU A 220 -7.84 6.26 4.76
C LEU A 220 -9.31 6.66 4.98
N SER A 221 -9.61 7.97 5.08
CA SER A 221 -10.98 8.43 5.28
C SER A 221 -11.89 8.03 4.11
N GLU A 222 -11.44 8.20 2.88
CA GLU A 222 -12.21 7.84 1.70
C GLU A 222 -12.35 6.33 1.49
N LEU A 223 -11.36 5.52 1.92
CA LEU A 223 -11.47 4.07 1.93
C LEU A 223 -12.62 3.60 2.85
N PHE A 224 -12.79 4.24 4.01
CA PHE A 224 -13.90 3.95 4.91
C PHE A 224 -15.23 4.50 4.39
N GLN A 225 -15.25 5.64 3.69
CA GLN A 225 -16.45 6.14 3.00
C GLN A 225 -16.87 5.21 1.85
N TRP A 226 -15.91 4.69 1.06
CA TRP A 226 -16.15 3.69 0.02
C TRP A 226 -16.73 2.40 0.61
N LYS A 227 -16.15 1.91 1.71
CA LYS A 227 -16.63 0.74 2.46
C LYS A 227 -18.05 0.96 2.97
N GLU A 228 -18.33 2.13 3.54
CA GLU A 228 -19.64 2.47 4.10
C GLU A 228 -20.73 2.61 3.02
N ALA A 229 -20.41 3.24 1.89
CA ALA A 229 -21.31 3.29 0.73
C ALA A 229 -21.69 1.88 0.26
N TRP A 230 -20.74 0.94 0.25
CA TRP A 230 -21.03 -0.45 -0.09
C TRP A 230 -21.89 -1.13 0.96
N GLN A 231 -21.57 -0.96 2.25
CA GLN A 231 -22.31 -1.57 3.36
C GLN A 231 -23.75 -1.08 3.42
N LYS A 232 -23.99 0.22 3.26
CA LYS A 232 -25.31 0.84 3.26
C LYS A 232 -26.11 0.66 1.96
N GLY A 233 -25.47 0.18 0.90
CA GLY A 233 -26.13 0.02 -0.40
C GLY A 233 -26.30 1.33 -1.18
N ASP A 234 -25.49 2.35 -0.86
CA ASP A 234 -25.43 3.60 -1.64
C ASP A 234 -24.58 3.38 -2.89
N PHE A 235 -25.26 2.95 -3.96
CA PHE A 235 -24.62 2.60 -5.21
C PHE A 235 -23.96 3.81 -5.88
N GLU A 236 -24.61 4.96 -5.90
CA GLU A 236 -24.06 6.15 -6.57
C GLU A 236 -22.79 6.65 -5.88
N LYS A 237 -22.80 6.71 -4.55
CA LYS A 237 -21.60 7.04 -3.78
C LYS A 237 -20.50 5.97 -3.96
N TYR A 238 -20.86 4.68 -3.96
CA TYR A 238 -19.88 3.61 -4.16
C TYR A 238 -19.20 3.68 -5.52
N ILE A 239 -19.98 3.87 -6.60
CA ILE A 239 -19.42 3.86 -7.96
C ILE A 239 -18.66 5.14 -8.29
N SER A 240 -18.91 6.25 -7.58
CA SER A 240 -18.17 7.50 -7.76
C SER A 240 -16.68 7.38 -7.38
N PHE A 241 -16.31 6.39 -6.58
CA PHE A 241 -14.91 6.11 -6.27
C PHE A 241 -14.15 5.42 -7.41
N TYR A 242 -14.82 5.01 -8.48
CA TYR A 242 -14.17 4.29 -9.59
C TYR A 242 -13.89 5.23 -10.75
N ASN A 243 -12.64 5.21 -11.22
CA ASN A 243 -12.21 6.00 -12.37
C ASN A 243 -12.88 5.49 -13.66
N ILE A 244 -13.13 6.37 -14.62
CA ILE A 244 -13.70 5.99 -15.93
C ILE A 244 -12.81 4.99 -16.68
N ASP A 245 -11.49 5.06 -16.47
CA ASP A 245 -10.51 4.13 -17.03
C ASP A 245 -10.32 2.85 -16.19
N PHE A 246 -11.17 2.63 -15.18
CA PHE A 246 -11.11 1.49 -14.28
C PHE A 246 -11.07 0.16 -15.02
N LYS A 247 -10.24 -0.75 -14.50
CA LYS A 247 -10.20 -2.16 -14.89
C LYS A 247 -10.17 -3.06 -13.65
N LYS A 248 -10.89 -4.15 -13.69
CA LYS A 248 -10.68 -5.25 -12.74
C LYS A 248 -9.53 -6.13 -13.24
N SER A 249 -8.82 -6.83 -12.35
CA SER A 249 -7.70 -7.73 -12.70
C SER A 249 -8.04 -8.79 -13.76
N ASN A 250 -9.30 -9.20 -13.86
CA ASN A 250 -9.81 -10.11 -14.87
C ASN A 250 -10.17 -9.44 -16.23
N GLY A 251 -9.83 -8.16 -16.40
CA GLY A 251 -10.07 -7.40 -17.64
C GLY A 251 -11.44 -6.72 -17.76
N MET A 252 -12.31 -6.85 -16.75
CA MET A 252 -13.61 -6.15 -16.74
C MET A 252 -13.38 -4.64 -16.63
N LYS A 253 -13.93 -3.88 -17.59
CA LYS A 253 -13.86 -2.40 -17.63
C LYS A 253 -15.01 -1.75 -16.84
N TYR A 254 -14.93 -0.44 -16.65
CA TYR A 254 -15.83 0.39 -15.84
C TYR A 254 -17.32 0.13 -16.12
N ASP A 255 -17.79 0.26 -17.36
CA ASP A 255 -19.25 0.14 -17.67
C ASP A 255 -19.80 -1.24 -17.29
N ARG A 256 -19.06 -2.30 -17.63
CA ARG A 256 -19.46 -3.67 -17.28
C ARG A 256 -19.39 -3.90 -15.78
N TYR A 257 -18.41 -3.32 -15.10
CA TYR A 257 -18.29 -3.39 -13.65
C TYR A 257 -19.43 -2.63 -12.95
N LYS A 258 -19.75 -1.40 -13.42
CA LYS A 258 -20.87 -0.61 -12.94
C LYS A 258 -22.17 -1.40 -13.00
N SER A 259 -22.52 -1.95 -14.18
CA SER A 259 -23.74 -2.76 -14.36
C SER A 259 -23.72 -4.05 -13.52
N TYR A 260 -22.57 -4.67 -13.32
CA TYR A 260 -22.41 -5.83 -12.45
C TYR A 260 -22.68 -5.47 -10.98
N LYS A 261 -22.13 -4.36 -10.48
CA LYS A 261 -22.33 -3.90 -9.11
C LYS A 261 -23.75 -3.43 -8.86
N GLU A 262 -24.35 -2.72 -9.80
CA GLU A 262 -25.77 -2.30 -9.72
C GLU A 262 -26.70 -3.48 -9.41
N ARG A 263 -26.52 -4.61 -10.10
CA ARG A 263 -27.26 -5.84 -9.82
C ARG A 263 -27.00 -6.44 -8.43
N ILE A 264 -25.83 -6.24 -7.87
CA ILE A 264 -25.51 -6.69 -6.50
C ILE A 264 -26.18 -5.76 -5.50
N PHE A 265 -26.14 -4.45 -5.72
CA PHE A 265 -26.75 -3.46 -4.84
C PHE A 265 -28.28 -3.56 -4.82
N SER A 266 -28.92 -3.96 -5.93
CA SER A 266 -30.38 -4.14 -6.01
C SER A 266 -30.93 -5.25 -5.13
N LYS A 267 -30.11 -6.18 -4.62
CA LYS A 267 -30.54 -7.31 -3.78
C LYS A 267 -31.04 -6.92 -2.38
N LYS A 268 -30.87 -5.68 -1.94
CA LYS A 268 -31.30 -5.16 -0.63
C LYS A 268 -30.87 -6.02 0.57
N GLU A 269 -29.75 -6.74 0.45
CA GLU A 269 -29.18 -7.52 1.53
C GLU A 269 -28.49 -6.59 2.54
N VAL A 270 -28.59 -6.90 3.83
CA VAL A 270 -27.79 -6.25 4.87
C VAL A 270 -26.34 -6.76 4.75
N LYS A 271 -25.41 -5.85 4.65
CA LYS A 271 -23.99 -6.18 4.48
C LYS A 271 -23.20 -5.78 5.73
N GLN A 272 -22.27 -6.64 6.11
CA GLN A 272 -21.27 -6.36 7.13
C GLN A 272 -19.89 -6.46 6.47
N ILE A 273 -19.12 -5.40 6.54
CA ILE A 273 -17.82 -5.30 5.88
C ILE A 273 -16.79 -4.77 6.88
N ASN A 274 -15.76 -5.57 7.14
CA ASN A 274 -14.63 -5.17 7.97
C ASN A 274 -13.36 -5.14 7.14
N LEU A 275 -12.56 -4.09 7.34
CA LEU A 275 -11.25 -3.94 6.72
C LEU A 275 -10.18 -4.04 7.81
N SER A 276 -9.13 -4.79 7.55
CA SER A 276 -7.99 -4.94 8.46
C SER A 276 -6.70 -5.12 7.69
N LYS A 277 -5.57 -4.93 8.36
CA LYS A 277 -4.23 -5.01 7.75
C LYS A 277 -4.09 -4.08 6.54
N ILE A 278 -4.57 -2.85 6.71
CA ILE A 278 -4.52 -1.82 5.67
C ILE A 278 -3.07 -1.40 5.47
N ASN A 279 -2.64 -1.39 4.21
CA ASN A 279 -1.33 -0.88 3.81
C ASN A 279 -1.51 0.01 2.59
N ILE A 280 -0.87 1.16 2.61
CA ILE A 280 -0.92 2.18 1.56
C ILE A 280 0.51 2.53 1.21
N ALA A 281 0.94 2.21 -0.01
CA ALA A 281 2.27 2.51 -0.50
C ALA A 281 2.21 3.50 -1.67
N PRO A 282 2.95 4.62 -1.65
CA PRO A 282 3.11 5.43 -2.85
C PRO A 282 3.76 4.57 -3.94
N TYR A 283 3.16 4.56 -5.13
CA TYR A 283 3.61 3.71 -6.23
C TYR A 283 4.41 4.51 -7.24
N PRO A 284 5.75 4.37 -7.28
CA PRO A 284 6.58 5.06 -8.23
C PRO A 284 6.17 4.74 -9.68
N ASN A 285 6.11 5.77 -10.51
CA ASN A 285 5.76 5.63 -11.92
C ASN A 285 6.47 6.70 -12.76
N GLU A 286 6.61 6.46 -14.07
CA GLU A 286 7.29 7.37 -15.01
C GLU A 286 6.47 8.61 -15.34
N GLU A 287 5.16 8.58 -15.06
CA GLU A 287 4.23 9.65 -15.43
C GLU A 287 4.11 10.74 -14.34
N GLY A 288 4.76 10.54 -13.18
CA GLY A 288 4.69 11.46 -12.05
C GLY A 288 3.29 11.55 -11.42
N LYS A 289 2.42 10.57 -11.67
CA LYS A 289 1.08 10.52 -11.09
C LYS A 289 1.16 10.20 -9.60
N LYS A 290 0.27 10.79 -8.81
CA LYS A 290 0.03 10.42 -7.41
C LYS A 290 -0.74 9.09 -7.35
N LEU A 291 -0.03 8.01 -7.65
CA LEU A 291 -0.53 6.64 -7.68
C LEU A 291 -0.15 5.94 -6.38
N PHE A 292 -1.10 5.20 -5.81
CA PHE A 292 -0.89 4.42 -4.59
C PHE A 292 -1.38 2.99 -4.78
N ARG A 293 -0.64 2.04 -4.18
CA ARG A 293 -1.08 0.66 -3.99
C ARG A 293 -1.69 0.56 -2.60
N VAL A 294 -2.96 0.17 -2.51
CA VAL A 294 -3.69 -0.04 -1.27
C VAL A 294 -4.03 -1.52 -1.14
N THR A 295 -3.59 -2.16 -0.06
CA THR A 295 -3.94 -3.57 0.23
C THR A 295 -4.58 -3.68 1.60
N PHE A 296 -5.54 -4.57 1.75
CA PHE A 296 -6.19 -4.86 3.02
C PHE A 296 -6.84 -6.24 3.00
N ASN A 297 -7.12 -6.79 4.18
CA ASN A 297 -8.01 -7.94 4.32
C ASN A 297 -9.44 -7.43 4.45
N GLN A 298 -10.35 -7.99 3.64
CA GLN A 298 -11.77 -7.72 3.70
C GLN A 298 -12.50 -8.96 4.24
N ASP A 299 -13.24 -8.81 5.33
CA ASP A 299 -14.25 -9.79 5.77
C ASP A 299 -15.62 -9.23 5.37
N TYR A 300 -16.32 -9.95 4.51
CA TYR A 300 -17.60 -9.56 3.95
C TYR A 300 -18.66 -10.62 4.27
N ALA A 301 -19.79 -10.18 4.81
CA ALA A 301 -20.97 -11.02 4.99
C ALA A 301 -22.23 -10.29 4.48
N ALA A 302 -23.12 -11.02 3.85
CA ALA A 302 -24.43 -10.53 3.40
C ALA A 302 -25.56 -11.37 3.99
N PHE A 303 -26.64 -10.71 4.40
CA PHE A 303 -27.78 -11.32 5.08
C PHE A 303 -29.10 -10.91 4.42
N ASN A 304 -30.03 -11.85 4.35
CA ASN A 304 -31.44 -11.59 4.05
C ASN A 304 -32.26 -11.90 5.31
N GLY A 305 -32.69 -10.85 6.04
CA GLY A 305 -33.10 -10.97 7.41
C GLY A 305 -31.97 -11.52 8.29
N GLU A 306 -32.26 -12.58 9.04
CA GLU A 306 -31.23 -13.25 9.88
C GLU A 306 -30.43 -14.32 9.13
N LYS A 307 -30.80 -14.66 7.89
CA LYS A 307 -30.16 -15.71 7.11
C LYS A 307 -28.91 -15.20 6.42
N LEU A 308 -27.74 -15.76 6.74
CA LEU A 308 -26.51 -15.54 6.00
C LEU A 308 -26.67 -16.08 4.56
N THR A 309 -26.53 -15.20 3.57
CA THR A 309 -26.63 -15.53 2.13
C THR A 309 -25.28 -15.68 1.47
N TYR A 310 -24.28 -14.93 1.97
CA TYR A 310 -22.92 -14.98 1.42
C TYR A 310 -21.89 -14.55 2.47
N ARG A 311 -20.72 -15.19 2.46
CA ARG A 311 -19.55 -14.77 3.23
C ARG A 311 -18.28 -14.96 2.42
N SER A 312 -17.36 -14.00 2.51
CA SER A 312 -16.01 -14.11 1.97
C SER A 312 -15.02 -13.40 2.87
N ASN A 313 -13.81 -13.96 2.92
CA ASN A 313 -12.66 -13.33 3.56
C ASN A 313 -11.48 -13.44 2.60
N GLY A 314 -10.75 -12.36 2.39
CA GLY A 314 -9.61 -12.37 1.50
C GLY A 314 -8.88 -11.04 1.43
N LYS A 315 -7.69 -11.10 0.85
CA LYS A 315 -6.89 -9.90 0.54
C LYS A 315 -7.52 -9.19 -0.64
N LYS A 316 -7.62 -7.87 -0.53
CA LYS A 316 -7.97 -6.95 -1.62
C LYS A 316 -6.76 -6.10 -1.97
N GLU A 317 -6.63 -5.80 -3.25
CA GLU A 317 -5.60 -4.92 -3.76
C GLU A 317 -6.22 -3.90 -4.72
N LEU A 318 -6.02 -2.61 -4.41
CA LEU A 318 -6.48 -1.49 -5.20
C LEU A 318 -5.28 -0.66 -5.65
N TYR A 319 -5.34 -0.17 -6.88
CA TYR A 319 -4.48 0.91 -7.36
C TYR A 319 -5.32 2.14 -7.55
N ILE A 320 -5.00 3.18 -6.81
CA ILE A 320 -5.76 4.42 -6.74
C ILE A 320 -4.91 5.59 -7.20
N ILE A 321 -5.55 6.59 -7.76
CA ILE A 321 -4.91 7.85 -8.12
C ILE A 321 -5.56 8.99 -7.34
N LEU A 322 -4.75 9.92 -6.85
CA LEU A 322 -5.24 11.13 -6.20
C LEU A 322 -5.31 12.27 -7.21
N ASP A 323 -6.38 13.04 -7.14
CA ASP A 323 -6.50 14.32 -7.83
C ASP A 323 -5.76 15.46 -7.08
N SER A 324 -5.89 16.69 -7.57
CA SER A 324 -5.27 17.88 -6.97
C SER A 324 -5.82 18.26 -5.58
N GLN A 325 -6.97 17.72 -5.21
CA GLN A 325 -7.61 17.95 -3.91
C GLN A 325 -7.42 16.74 -2.96
N ASN A 326 -6.62 15.75 -3.38
CA ASN A 326 -6.38 14.49 -2.71
C ASN A 326 -7.61 13.57 -2.59
N HIS A 327 -8.61 13.72 -3.49
CA HIS A 327 -9.65 12.70 -3.64
C HIS A 327 -9.13 11.53 -4.47
N PHE A 328 -9.42 10.30 -4.04
CA PHE A 328 -8.98 9.14 -4.77
C PHE A 328 -10.01 8.61 -5.76
N THR A 329 -9.51 8.06 -6.85
CA THR A 329 -10.30 7.18 -7.72
C THR A 329 -9.56 5.86 -7.96
N ILE A 330 -10.32 4.76 -8.00
CA ILE A 330 -9.79 3.40 -8.19
C ILE A 330 -9.58 3.17 -9.68
N LEU A 331 -8.32 2.90 -10.06
CA LEU A 331 -7.94 2.54 -11.44
C LEU A 331 -7.97 1.03 -11.67
N LEU A 332 -7.63 0.25 -10.64
CA LEU A 332 -7.53 -1.21 -10.74
C LEU A 332 -7.93 -1.85 -9.42
N GLU A 333 -8.68 -2.94 -9.49
CA GLU A 333 -9.08 -3.78 -8.34
C GLU A 333 -8.82 -5.26 -8.64
N GLU A 334 -8.23 -5.97 -7.66
CA GLU A 334 -8.15 -7.43 -7.62
C GLU A 334 -9.10 -8.03 -6.58
#